data_d188ec87b8821832cd2545cda797ce81
#
_entry.id   d188ec87b8821832cd2545cda797ce81
#
_cell.length_a   1.000
_cell.length_b   1.000
_cell.length_c   1.000
_cell.angle_alpha   90.00
_cell.angle_beta   90.00
_cell.angle_gamma   90.00
#
_symmetry.space_group_name_H-M   'P 1'
#
loop_
_entity.id
_entity.type
_entity.pdbx_description
1 polymer ?
#
loop_
_entity_poly.entity_id
_entity_poly.type
_entity_poly.pdbx_seq_one_letter_code
_entity_poly.pdbx_strand_id
1 'polypeptide(L)'
;MTHTDEKQQRPSLYLSVCCPREETRLPLHTTITLFLLSYCKCKSFKVFLVSKTNCSQLLKSQLPEDLDVCDTKVDELPLLVKSCRLPAVLDDTARICRAGLAVVLRHIINTTLETDPSRNDVQALLGFKKTCLKACAEVSKWTRLCETGIPSAVEDHLQNPLIQTKQLPLSILTLEKRLAEPVKVHNDDKIRRQKLKQQKDSEKNDFLNGSEDKDSGQSSTSGDGLELQTALARLSVDAVPAATTREKSDIRKVKTTDLPALEHVFAEGLFFTLTDVVLLPCIHQYLCSLRVHAAGTLHQLSHLLRWYSRVQAVPGVLRAAKDCGMDLSVAQVPTVELPGPSAELSTANLLEPEEIQDVTTQLPFVGGPRPTMTKLKEKGIEAIYTPHPCPSWTLPWDSLPAAINPTEGKMSNIRAIRKKQQLNNLVAMVTELARPGYTVVDFCSGTGHVGIVLAHTLPECQVILIENKEESLVRAQRRSAQLGLNNIGFIQANLDYFTGPFQIGVALHACGIATDMVMEHCIDAGAAFVISPCCYGFIQNAVKFTFPKSEGFREALTSKEHMILCRFADQTAVQLPPDRRLIGTVSHLWP
;
A
#
# COMPACT_ATOMS: atom_id res chain seq x y z
N MET A 1 -5.45 -24.06 -45.05
CA MET A 1 -4.79 -23.65 -43.81
C MET A 1 -5.53 -22.40 -43.34
N THR A 2 -6.51 -22.59 -42.50
CA THR A 2 -7.33 -21.51 -41.91
C THR A 2 -6.61 -21.05 -40.65
N HIS A 3 -6.03 -19.85 -40.69
CA HIS A 3 -5.59 -19.14 -39.49
C HIS A 3 -6.84 -18.84 -38.66
N THR A 4 -7.06 -19.63 -37.63
CA THR A 4 -7.96 -19.27 -36.55
C THR A 4 -7.25 -18.20 -35.75
N ASP A 5 -7.74 -16.95 -35.86
CA ASP A 5 -7.43 -15.87 -34.94
C ASP A 5 -7.80 -16.32 -33.51
N GLU A 6 -6.83 -16.84 -32.75
CA GLU A 6 -6.95 -16.92 -31.32
C GLU A 6 -7.03 -15.47 -30.82
N LYS A 7 -8.24 -14.96 -30.61
CA LYS A 7 -8.48 -13.73 -29.88
C LYS A 7 -7.84 -13.90 -28.50
N GLN A 8 -6.65 -13.35 -28.35
CA GLN A 8 -5.96 -13.29 -27.07
C GLN A 8 -6.92 -12.67 -26.06
N GLN A 9 -7.39 -13.46 -25.11
CA GLN A 9 -8.40 -13.07 -24.14
C GLN A 9 -7.76 -12.01 -23.24
N ARG A 10 -8.32 -10.78 -23.22
CA ARG A 10 -7.80 -9.68 -22.43
C ARG A 10 -8.20 -9.85 -20.98
N PRO A 11 -7.32 -9.52 -20.01
CA PRO A 11 -7.68 -9.54 -18.59
C PRO A 11 -8.86 -8.60 -18.32
N SER A 12 -9.73 -9.01 -17.39
CA SER A 12 -10.96 -8.32 -17.03
C SER A 12 -10.74 -7.43 -15.82
N LEU A 13 -10.94 -6.13 -15.97
CA LEU A 13 -10.83 -5.13 -14.89
C LEU A 13 -12.23 -4.75 -14.40
N TYR A 14 -12.51 -4.96 -13.12
CA TYR A 14 -13.78 -4.67 -12.47
C TYR A 14 -13.69 -3.41 -11.62
N LEU A 15 -14.57 -2.43 -11.87
CA LEU A 15 -14.61 -1.14 -11.19
C LEU A 15 -16.01 -0.90 -10.60
N SER A 16 -16.08 -0.40 -9.38
CA SER A 16 -17.36 -0.06 -8.75
C SER A 16 -17.91 1.25 -9.30
N VAL A 17 -19.21 1.32 -9.59
CA VAL A 17 -19.93 2.56 -9.94
C VAL A 17 -21.00 2.93 -8.92
N CYS A 18 -21.16 2.14 -7.86
CA CYS A 18 -22.15 2.42 -6.82
C CYS A 18 -21.65 3.52 -5.89
N CYS A 19 -22.30 4.68 -5.95
CA CYS A 19 -22.26 5.66 -4.87
C CYS A 19 -23.47 5.43 -3.94
N PRO A 20 -23.33 5.60 -2.62
CA PRO A 20 -24.41 5.35 -1.64
C PRO A 20 -25.63 6.25 -1.77
N ARG A 21 -25.51 7.35 -2.49
CA ARG A 21 -26.58 8.31 -2.79
C ARG A 21 -26.63 8.54 -4.29
N GLU A 22 -27.75 8.93 -4.85
CA GLU A 22 -28.04 9.17 -6.29
C GLU A 22 -27.12 10.23 -6.97
N GLU A 23 -25.83 10.18 -6.68
CA GLU A 23 -24.84 11.11 -7.22
C GLU A 23 -24.37 10.64 -8.60
N THR A 24 -24.27 11.59 -9.51
CA THR A 24 -23.73 11.42 -10.87
C THR A 24 -22.18 11.30 -10.88
N ARG A 25 -21.58 10.82 -9.79
CA ARG A 25 -20.14 10.79 -9.58
C ARG A 25 -19.62 9.36 -9.38
N LEU A 26 -18.49 9.04 -10.03
CA LEU A 26 -17.79 7.79 -9.81
C LEU A 26 -17.09 7.75 -8.44
N PRO A 27 -17.02 6.59 -7.77
CA PRO A 27 -16.18 6.39 -6.59
C PRO A 27 -14.72 6.74 -6.87
N LEU A 28 -14.00 7.28 -5.88
CA LEU A 28 -12.62 7.74 -6.07
C LEU A 28 -11.68 6.64 -6.57
N HIS A 29 -11.78 5.41 -6.06
CA HIS A 29 -10.95 4.30 -6.55
C HIS A 29 -11.17 4.01 -8.04
N THR A 30 -12.39 4.15 -8.51
CA THR A 30 -12.73 4.01 -9.95
C THR A 30 -12.15 5.17 -10.75
N THR A 31 -12.35 6.40 -10.30
CA THR A 31 -11.80 7.60 -10.96
C THR A 31 -10.28 7.54 -11.06
N ILE A 32 -9.58 7.15 -9.98
CA ILE A 32 -8.12 6.99 -9.95
C ILE A 32 -7.67 5.94 -10.97
N THR A 33 -8.37 4.80 -11.03
CA THR A 33 -8.02 3.72 -11.94
C THR A 33 -8.21 4.12 -13.40
N LEU A 34 -9.32 4.78 -13.73
CA LEU A 34 -9.59 5.31 -15.08
C LEU A 34 -8.59 6.39 -15.46
N PHE A 35 -8.24 7.28 -14.53
CA PHE A 35 -7.22 8.30 -14.75
C PHE A 35 -5.86 7.68 -15.12
N LEU A 36 -5.42 6.64 -14.39
CA LEU A 36 -4.17 5.95 -14.72
C LEU A 36 -4.25 5.24 -16.08
N LEU A 37 -5.36 4.57 -16.40
CA LEU A 37 -5.55 3.93 -17.72
C LEU A 37 -5.43 4.95 -18.84
N SER A 38 -6.07 6.12 -18.71
CA SER A 38 -5.93 7.21 -19.68
C SER A 38 -4.51 7.77 -19.71
N TYR A 39 -3.87 8.04 -18.55
CA TYR A 39 -2.50 8.53 -18.49
C TYR A 39 -1.53 7.61 -19.22
N CYS A 40 -1.60 6.32 -18.94
CA CYS A 40 -0.79 5.28 -19.58
C CYS A 40 -1.20 5.00 -21.04
N LYS A 41 -2.38 5.43 -21.49
CA LYS A 41 -3.03 5.01 -22.75
C LYS A 41 -3.16 3.49 -22.86
N CYS A 42 -3.44 2.83 -21.75
CA CYS A 42 -3.51 1.38 -21.65
C CYS A 42 -4.87 0.85 -22.12
N LYS A 43 -4.87 0.06 -23.20
CA LYS A 43 -6.07 -0.57 -23.78
C LYS A 43 -6.08 -2.09 -23.61
N SER A 44 -5.19 -2.62 -22.80
CA SER A 44 -5.00 -4.07 -22.63
C SER A 44 -6.08 -4.75 -21.80
N PHE A 45 -6.95 -3.98 -21.15
CA PHE A 45 -8.01 -4.49 -20.27
C PHE A 45 -9.40 -4.36 -20.90
N LYS A 46 -10.26 -5.34 -20.63
CA LYS A 46 -11.69 -5.19 -20.77
C LYS A 46 -12.25 -4.68 -19.45
N VAL A 47 -12.89 -3.51 -19.45
CA VAL A 47 -13.34 -2.84 -18.23
C VAL A 47 -14.80 -3.18 -17.97
N PHE A 48 -15.10 -3.67 -16.77
CA PHE A 48 -16.44 -3.96 -16.30
C PHE A 48 -16.84 -2.98 -15.21
N LEU A 49 -17.91 -2.24 -15.45
CA LEU A 49 -18.51 -1.35 -14.46
C LEU A 49 -19.53 -2.13 -13.64
N VAL A 50 -19.23 -2.30 -12.36
CA VAL A 50 -20.02 -3.10 -11.43
C VAL A 50 -21.02 -2.22 -10.71
N SER A 51 -22.33 -2.45 -10.96
CA SER A 51 -23.43 -1.72 -10.33
C SER A 51 -24.47 -2.63 -9.69
N LYS A 52 -25.25 -2.10 -8.76
CA LYS A 52 -26.47 -2.73 -8.25
C LYS A 52 -27.69 -2.41 -9.14
N THR A 53 -27.63 -1.29 -9.87
CA THR A 53 -28.70 -0.76 -10.72
C THR A 53 -28.09 -0.28 -12.03
N ASN A 54 -28.85 -0.22 -13.12
CA ASN A 54 -28.37 0.24 -14.42
C ASN A 54 -28.10 1.75 -14.41
N CYS A 55 -26.88 2.16 -14.04
CA CYS A 55 -26.48 3.58 -13.91
C CYS A 55 -25.55 4.08 -15.04
N SER A 56 -25.19 3.26 -16.00
CA SER A 56 -24.11 3.53 -16.97
C SER A 56 -24.34 4.69 -17.93
N GLN A 57 -25.58 5.04 -18.23
CA GLN A 57 -25.85 6.13 -19.19
C GLN A 57 -25.50 7.52 -18.65
N LEU A 58 -25.59 7.74 -17.33
CA LEU A 58 -25.31 9.03 -16.68
C LEU A 58 -23.81 9.31 -16.51
N LEU A 59 -22.96 8.30 -16.59
CA LEU A 59 -21.53 8.39 -16.28
C LEU A 59 -20.61 8.42 -17.50
N LYS A 60 -21.17 8.41 -18.73
CA LYS A 60 -20.39 8.35 -19.98
C LYS A 60 -19.37 9.48 -20.13
N SER A 61 -19.66 10.68 -19.63
CA SER A 61 -18.75 11.82 -19.69
C SER A 61 -17.52 11.71 -18.79
N GLN A 62 -17.52 10.74 -17.86
CA GLN A 62 -16.42 10.49 -16.93
C GLN A 62 -15.58 9.26 -17.33
N LEU A 63 -15.91 8.65 -18.47
CA LEU A 63 -15.23 7.47 -18.99
C LEU A 63 -14.37 7.86 -20.20
N PRO A 64 -13.10 7.48 -20.26
CA PRO A 64 -12.27 7.65 -21.44
C PRO A 64 -12.90 6.93 -22.66
N GLU A 65 -13.07 7.66 -23.78
CA GLU A 65 -13.74 7.15 -24.99
C GLU A 65 -13.07 5.91 -25.59
N ASP A 66 -11.77 5.78 -25.39
CA ASP A 66 -10.93 4.73 -25.97
C ASP A 66 -10.97 3.38 -25.22
N LEU A 67 -11.71 3.27 -24.13
CA LEU A 67 -11.77 2.04 -23.32
C LEU A 67 -12.91 1.13 -23.75
N ASP A 68 -12.64 -0.17 -23.78
CA ASP A 68 -13.65 -1.23 -23.98
C ASP A 68 -14.40 -1.45 -22.66
N VAL A 69 -15.55 -0.78 -22.50
CA VAL A 69 -16.31 -0.74 -21.25
C VAL A 69 -17.62 -1.51 -21.39
N CYS A 70 -17.90 -2.40 -20.44
CA CYS A 70 -19.13 -3.17 -20.32
C CYS A 70 -19.74 -3.00 -18.92
N ASP A 71 -21.07 -3.05 -18.82
CA ASP A 71 -21.76 -3.11 -17.54
C ASP A 71 -21.89 -4.54 -17.04
N THR A 72 -21.84 -4.74 -15.73
CA THR A 72 -22.10 -6.02 -15.08
C THR A 72 -22.74 -5.83 -13.71
N LYS A 73 -23.51 -6.83 -13.27
CA LYS A 73 -24.11 -6.82 -11.93
C LYS A 73 -23.21 -7.51 -10.91
N VAL A 74 -23.37 -7.15 -9.65
CA VAL A 74 -22.63 -7.78 -8.54
C VAL A 74 -22.84 -9.31 -8.53
N ASP A 75 -24.05 -9.78 -8.85
CA ASP A 75 -24.40 -11.21 -8.83
C ASP A 75 -23.73 -12.01 -9.96
N GLU A 76 -23.35 -11.34 -11.04
CA GLU A 76 -22.71 -11.94 -12.22
C GLU A 76 -21.18 -12.01 -12.12
N LEU A 77 -20.61 -11.43 -11.05
CA LEU A 77 -19.16 -11.42 -10.88
C LEU A 77 -18.59 -12.83 -10.66
N PRO A 78 -17.39 -13.11 -11.18
CA PRO A 78 -16.65 -14.33 -10.86
C PRO A 78 -16.38 -14.44 -9.35
N LEU A 79 -16.34 -15.67 -8.83
CA LEU A 79 -16.21 -15.93 -7.38
C LEU A 79 -15.03 -15.21 -6.73
N LEU A 80 -13.85 -15.23 -7.35
CA LEU A 80 -12.66 -14.57 -6.81
C LEU A 80 -12.83 -13.05 -6.75
N VAL A 81 -13.50 -12.45 -7.74
CA VAL A 81 -13.80 -11.00 -7.76
C VAL A 81 -14.83 -10.65 -6.70
N LYS A 82 -15.90 -11.47 -6.56
CA LYS A 82 -16.89 -11.31 -5.47
C LYS A 82 -16.27 -11.34 -4.08
N SER A 83 -15.18 -12.08 -3.94
CA SER A 83 -14.46 -12.21 -2.67
C SER A 83 -13.56 -11.03 -2.35
N CYS A 84 -13.56 -9.97 -3.18
CA CYS A 84 -12.68 -8.83 -3.02
C CYS A 84 -13.43 -7.50 -3.10
N ARG A 85 -12.89 -6.49 -2.42
CA ARG A 85 -13.26 -5.10 -2.66
C ARG A 85 -12.65 -4.63 -3.98
N LEU A 86 -13.44 -3.92 -4.78
CA LEU A 86 -12.98 -3.34 -6.04
C LEU A 86 -12.09 -2.09 -5.80
N PRO A 87 -11.15 -1.78 -6.71
CA PRO A 87 -10.95 -2.38 -8.04
C PRO A 87 -10.30 -3.76 -7.98
N ALA A 88 -10.60 -4.61 -8.98
CA ALA A 88 -10.01 -5.93 -9.12
C ALA A 88 -9.78 -6.28 -10.59
N VAL A 89 -8.68 -7.01 -10.87
CA VAL A 89 -8.38 -7.56 -12.19
C VAL A 89 -8.38 -9.07 -12.11
N LEU A 90 -9.15 -9.72 -12.97
CA LEU A 90 -9.13 -11.17 -13.12
C LEU A 90 -8.37 -11.55 -14.38
N ASP A 91 -7.36 -12.39 -14.21
CA ASP A 91 -6.65 -13.06 -15.29
C ASP A 91 -7.28 -14.46 -15.49
N ASP A 92 -8.14 -14.59 -16.47
CA ASP A 92 -8.90 -15.82 -16.71
C ASP A 92 -8.00 -17.02 -17.04
N THR A 93 -6.84 -16.79 -17.63
CA THR A 93 -5.91 -17.88 -18.01
C THR A 93 -5.16 -18.42 -16.80
N ALA A 94 -4.89 -17.54 -15.81
CA ALA A 94 -4.05 -17.85 -14.68
C ALA A 94 -4.80 -18.11 -13.37
N ARG A 95 -6.13 -17.91 -13.34
CA ARG A 95 -6.95 -18.01 -12.13
C ARG A 95 -6.47 -17.11 -10.98
N ILE A 96 -5.86 -15.99 -11.33
CA ILE A 96 -5.39 -15.00 -10.37
C ILE A 96 -6.34 -13.79 -10.39
N CYS A 97 -6.84 -13.42 -9.24
CA CYS A 97 -7.51 -12.14 -9.01
C CYS A 97 -6.53 -11.18 -8.32
N ARG A 98 -6.31 -10.01 -8.91
CA ARG A 98 -5.54 -8.91 -8.30
C ARG A 98 -6.50 -7.88 -7.77
N ALA A 99 -6.53 -7.64 -6.47
CA ALA A 99 -7.48 -6.75 -5.85
C ALA A 99 -6.82 -5.68 -4.99
N GLY A 100 -7.47 -4.52 -4.93
CA GLY A 100 -6.99 -3.36 -4.21
C GLY A 100 -6.30 -2.34 -5.12
N LEU A 101 -6.43 -1.07 -4.72
CA LEU A 101 -6.02 0.04 -5.56
C LEU A 101 -4.54 -0.06 -5.95
N ALA A 102 -3.62 -0.18 -4.99
CA ALA A 102 -2.18 -0.21 -5.27
C ALA A 102 -1.77 -1.42 -6.13
N VAL A 103 -2.40 -2.58 -5.93
CA VAL A 103 -2.10 -3.80 -6.70
C VAL A 103 -2.56 -3.64 -8.14
N VAL A 104 -3.79 -3.18 -8.34
CA VAL A 104 -4.39 -2.98 -9.67
C VAL A 104 -3.62 -1.90 -10.45
N LEU A 105 -3.31 -0.76 -9.84
CA LEU A 105 -2.58 0.31 -10.51
C LEU A 105 -1.17 -0.13 -10.94
N ARG A 106 -0.45 -0.87 -10.09
CA ARG A 106 0.86 -1.43 -10.46
C ARG A 106 0.76 -2.45 -11.58
N HIS A 107 -0.30 -3.25 -11.60
CA HIS A 107 -0.54 -4.19 -12.68
C HIS A 107 -0.80 -3.47 -14.01
N ILE A 108 -1.59 -2.39 -14.02
CA ILE A 108 -1.80 -1.54 -15.20
C ILE A 108 -0.47 -0.99 -15.73
N ILE A 109 0.40 -0.48 -14.84
CA ILE A 109 1.72 0.02 -15.20
C ILE A 109 2.57 -1.09 -15.82
N ASN A 110 2.66 -2.26 -15.18
CA ASN A 110 3.45 -3.38 -15.67
C ASN A 110 2.96 -3.88 -17.04
N THR A 111 1.65 -4.04 -17.21
CA THR A 111 1.04 -4.44 -18.50
C THR A 111 1.30 -3.40 -19.60
N THR A 112 1.29 -2.11 -19.25
CA THR A 112 1.66 -1.05 -20.20
C THR A 112 3.11 -1.17 -20.63
N LEU A 113 4.04 -1.44 -19.69
CA LEU A 113 5.46 -1.61 -19.97
C LEU A 113 5.79 -2.90 -20.71
N GLU A 114 5.01 -3.97 -20.52
CA GLU A 114 5.10 -5.21 -21.31
C GLU A 114 4.70 -4.96 -22.77
N THR A 115 3.71 -4.09 -23.00
CA THR A 115 3.24 -3.73 -24.35
C THR A 115 4.17 -2.72 -25.02
N ASP A 116 4.66 -1.74 -24.26
CA ASP A 116 5.59 -0.69 -24.75
C ASP A 116 6.68 -0.40 -23.71
N PRO A 117 7.82 -1.11 -23.79
CA PRO A 117 8.94 -0.93 -22.87
C PRO A 117 9.64 0.43 -22.95
N SER A 118 9.35 1.23 -24.00
CA SER A 118 9.96 2.56 -24.18
C SER A 118 9.34 3.65 -23.30
N ARG A 119 8.21 3.38 -22.64
CA ARG A 119 7.46 4.31 -21.79
C ARG A 119 8.19 4.57 -20.44
N ASN A 120 9.29 5.32 -20.52
CA ASN A 120 10.06 5.71 -19.32
C ASN A 120 9.25 6.57 -18.35
N ASP A 121 8.30 7.36 -18.84
CA ASP A 121 7.35 8.13 -18.05
C ASP A 121 6.46 7.24 -17.18
N VAL A 122 5.94 6.14 -17.73
CA VAL A 122 5.14 5.16 -17.01
C VAL A 122 6.00 4.35 -16.03
N GLN A 123 7.22 3.97 -16.43
CA GLN A 123 8.16 3.27 -15.56
C GLN A 123 8.54 4.10 -14.33
N ALA A 124 8.69 5.41 -14.50
CA ALA A 124 9.03 6.33 -13.42
C ALA A 124 7.95 6.38 -12.33
N LEU A 125 6.68 6.11 -12.65
CA LEU A 125 5.59 6.04 -11.67
C LEU A 125 5.83 5.01 -10.56
N LEU A 126 6.58 3.95 -10.82
CA LEU A 126 6.89 2.92 -9.82
C LEU A 126 7.87 3.40 -8.74
N GLY A 127 8.45 4.57 -8.89
CA GLY A 127 9.33 5.19 -7.91
C GLY A 127 10.62 4.41 -7.68
N PHE A 128 11.25 4.67 -6.53
CA PHE A 128 12.52 4.07 -6.16
C PHE A 128 12.38 2.60 -5.78
N LYS A 129 13.00 1.70 -6.53
CA LYS A 129 12.91 0.24 -6.32
C LYS A 129 13.91 -0.30 -5.29
N LYS A 130 13.38 -1.00 -4.26
CA LYS A 130 13.96 -2.23 -3.63
C LYS A 130 15.16 -2.16 -2.69
N THR A 131 15.86 -1.07 -2.41
CA THR A 131 17.20 -1.21 -1.79
C THR A 131 17.35 -0.72 -0.35
N CYS A 132 16.33 -0.12 0.27
CA CYS A 132 16.43 0.40 1.63
C CYS A 132 15.25 -0.04 2.51
N LEU A 133 15.53 -0.75 3.63
CA LEU A 133 14.52 -1.16 4.62
C LEU A 133 13.74 0.05 5.18
N LYS A 134 14.40 1.20 5.35
CA LYS A 134 13.76 2.43 5.81
C LYS A 134 12.77 2.98 4.77
N ALA A 135 13.15 2.96 3.49
CA ALA A 135 12.27 3.33 2.40
C ALA A 135 11.04 2.40 2.31
N CYS A 136 11.20 1.10 2.54
CA CYS A 136 10.09 0.15 2.57
C CYS A 136 9.11 0.43 3.72
N ALA A 137 9.58 0.82 4.90
CA ALA A 137 8.74 1.18 6.04
C ALA A 137 7.97 2.49 5.81
N GLU A 138 8.62 3.47 5.22
CA GLU A 138 8.00 4.73 4.83
C GLU A 138 6.95 4.54 3.73
N VAL A 139 7.25 3.71 2.72
CA VAL A 139 6.30 3.33 1.67
C VAL A 139 5.02 2.72 2.25
N SER A 140 5.13 1.87 3.27
CA SER A 140 3.93 1.27 3.91
C SER A 140 3.01 2.31 4.55
N LYS A 141 3.57 3.31 5.24
CA LYS A 141 2.80 4.42 5.83
C LYS A 141 2.13 5.27 4.74
N TRP A 142 2.86 5.58 3.68
CA TRP A 142 2.34 6.29 2.53
C TRP A 142 1.24 5.53 1.80
N THR A 143 1.46 4.26 1.50
CA THR A 143 0.46 3.42 0.83
C THR A 143 -0.85 3.46 1.60
N ARG A 144 -0.80 3.31 2.93
CA ARG A 144 -2.01 3.34 3.76
C ARG A 144 -2.70 4.71 3.74
N LEU A 145 -1.93 5.79 3.86
CA LEU A 145 -2.49 7.15 3.80
C LEU A 145 -3.13 7.42 2.44
N CYS A 146 -2.43 7.10 1.35
CA CYS A 146 -2.87 7.42 -0.01
C CYS A 146 -3.91 6.44 -0.56
N GLU A 147 -3.85 5.16 -0.20
CA GLU A 147 -4.77 4.14 -0.71
C GLU A 147 -6.11 4.14 0.01
N THR A 148 -6.11 4.41 1.32
CA THR A 148 -7.32 4.33 2.14
C THR A 148 -7.62 5.65 2.86
N GLY A 149 -6.65 6.25 3.55
CA GLY A 149 -6.89 7.38 4.43
C GLY A 149 -7.41 8.62 3.72
N ILE A 150 -6.77 9.04 2.65
CA ILE A 150 -7.19 10.23 1.88
C ILE A 150 -8.45 9.95 1.05
N PRO A 151 -8.55 8.86 0.27
CA PRO A 151 -9.78 8.56 -0.46
C PRO A 151 -11.00 8.48 0.44
N SER A 152 -10.94 7.77 1.57
CA SER A 152 -12.07 7.67 2.51
C SER A 152 -12.45 9.04 3.10
N ALA A 153 -11.45 9.81 3.57
CA ALA A 153 -11.70 11.14 4.13
C ALA A 153 -12.33 12.11 3.12
N VAL A 154 -11.93 12.01 1.85
CA VAL A 154 -12.51 12.81 0.78
C VAL A 154 -13.93 12.34 0.44
N GLU A 155 -14.17 11.04 0.35
CA GLU A 155 -15.52 10.51 0.13
C GLU A 155 -16.50 10.89 1.26
N ASP A 156 -16.06 10.78 2.51
CA ASP A 156 -16.82 11.19 3.68
C ASP A 156 -17.15 12.70 3.64
N HIS A 157 -16.17 13.54 3.26
CA HIS A 157 -16.37 14.97 3.10
C HIS A 157 -17.37 15.27 1.98
N LEU A 158 -17.26 14.59 0.84
CA LEU A 158 -18.16 14.81 -0.30
C LEU A 158 -19.58 14.34 -0.03
N GLN A 159 -19.78 13.37 0.87
CA GLN A 159 -21.12 12.96 1.32
C GLN A 159 -21.79 13.99 2.23
N ASN A 160 -21.02 14.70 3.06
CA ASN A 160 -21.54 15.63 4.05
C ASN A 160 -20.69 16.93 4.10
N PRO A 161 -20.62 17.71 3.02
CA PRO A 161 -19.69 18.84 2.93
C PRO A 161 -19.94 19.94 3.96
N LEU A 162 -21.19 20.17 4.35
CA LEU A 162 -21.56 21.21 5.32
C LEU A 162 -21.21 20.88 6.78
N ILE A 163 -21.14 19.60 7.13
CA ILE A 163 -20.82 19.17 8.50
C ILE A 163 -19.32 19.24 8.74
N GLN A 164 -18.52 18.93 7.75
CA GLN A 164 -17.05 18.83 7.85
C GLN A 164 -16.31 20.15 7.50
N THR A 165 -17.01 21.23 7.17
CA THR A 165 -16.37 22.51 6.82
C THR A 165 -15.70 23.21 8.01
N LYS A 166 -16.02 22.84 9.24
CA LYS A 166 -15.46 23.47 10.46
C LYS A 166 -14.04 22.98 10.78
N GLN A 167 -13.69 21.79 10.35
CA GLN A 167 -12.37 21.20 10.64
C GLN A 167 -11.90 20.33 9.45
N LEU A 168 -10.70 20.62 8.95
CA LEU A 168 -10.10 19.84 7.85
C LEU A 168 -9.83 18.41 8.30
N PRO A 169 -10.06 17.39 7.44
CA PRO A 169 -9.77 16.00 7.75
C PRO A 169 -8.31 15.79 8.13
N LEU A 170 -8.06 14.97 9.16
CA LEU A 170 -6.70 14.68 9.64
C LEU A 170 -5.78 14.13 8.54
N SER A 171 -6.31 13.30 7.64
CA SER A 171 -5.54 12.74 6.51
C SER A 171 -5.05 13.84 5.55
N ILE A 172 -5.86 14.87 5.32
CA ILE A 172 -5.50 16.03 4.48
C ILE A 172 -4.45 16.89 5.19
N LEU A 173 -4.64 17.18 6.49
CA LEU A 173 -3.66 17.92 7.29
C LEU A 173 -2.32 17.16 7.39
N THR A 174 -2.37 15.84 7.47
CA THR A 174 -1.17 14.99 7.46
C THR A 174 -0.41 15.12 6.12
N LEU A 175 -1.14 15.18 5.00
CA LEU A 175 -0.53 15.40 3.69
C LEU A 175 0.07 16.81 3.59
N GLU A 176 -0.64 17.86 4.02
CA GLU A 176 -0.16 19.24 4.05
C GLU A 176 1.13 19.35 4.85
N LYS A 177 1.14 18.83 6.10
CA LYS A 177 2.32 18.80 6.97
C LYS A 177 3.49 18.08 6.29
N ARG A 178 3.24 16.95 5.66
CA ARG A 178 4.28 16.18 4.97
C ARG A 178 4.88 16.94 3.79
N LEU A 179 4.07 17.63 3.01
CA LEU A 179 4.55 18.46 1.90
C LEU A 179 5.37 19.68 2.38
N ALA A 180 5.15 20.12 3.62
CA ALA A 180 5.93 21.18 4.26
C ALA A 180 7.27 20.69 4.81
N GLU A 181 7.43 19.39 5.11
CA GLU A 181 8.67 18.84 5.64
C GLU A 181 9.76 18.76 4.56
N PRO A 182 11.05 18.89 4.93
CA PRO A 182 12.13 18.68 3.98
C PRO A 182 12.16 17.25 3.43
N VAL A 183 12.41 17.13 2.13
CA VAL A 183 12.56 15.82 1.48
C VAL A 183 13.82 15.11 1.99
N LYS A 184 13.67 13.87 2.41
CA LYS A 184 14.74 12.96 2.80
C LYS A 184 14.89 11.86 1.76
N VAL A 185 15.80 12.04 0.80
CA VAL A 185 16.12 11.02 -0.21
C VAL A 185 17.47 10.37 0.05
N HIS A 186 17.64 9.16 -0.45
CA HIS A 186 18.94 8.49 -0.41
C HIS A 186 19.96 9.31 -1.22
N ASN A 187 21.14 9.58 -0.66
CA ASN A 187 22.16 10.49 -1.23
C ASN A 187 21.71 11.96 -1.36
N ASP A 188 20.85 12.44 -0.46
CA ASP A 188 20.38 13.83 -0.48
C ASP A 188 21.54 14.83 -0.42
N ASP A 189 22.62 14.55 0.29
CA ASP A 189 23.84 15.38 0.34
C ASP A 189 24.38 15.73 -1.04
N LYS A 190 24.41 14.77 -1.96
CA LYS A 190 24.88 14.99 -3.33
C LYS A 190 23.97 15.97 -4.08
N ILE A 191 22.67 15.76 -3.96
CA ILE A 191 21.64 16.60 -4.59
C ILE A 191 21.65 18.02 -3.99
N ARG A 192 21.73 18.12 -2.65
CA ARG A 192 21.79 19.40 -1.93
C ARG A 192 23.05 20.20 -2.30
N ARG A 193 24.21 19.54 -2.42
CA ARG A 193 25.44 20.20 -2.91
C ARG A 193 25.33 20.67 -4.35
N GLN A 194 24.63 19.93 -5.20
CA GLN A 194 24.39 20.34 -6.56
C GLN A 194 23.45 21.55 -6.62
N LYS A 195 22.40 21.58 -5.79
CA LYS A 195 21.51 22.75 -5.66
C LYS A 195 22.27 23.99 -5.18
N LEU A 196 23.13 23.84 -4.17
CA LEU A 196 23.98 24.94 -3.68
C LEU A 196 24.93 25.47 -4.77
N LYS A 197 25.47 24.58 -5.61
CA LYS A 197 26.30 25.00 -6.74
C LYS A 197 25.51 25.82 -7.76
N GLN A 198 24.32 25.39 -8.11
CA GLN A 198 23.45 26.10 -9.04
C GLN A 198 23.06 27.50 -8.53
N GLN A 199 22.72 27.61 -7.22
CA GLN A 199 22.43 28.92 -6.60
C GLN A 199 23.60 29.86 -6.69
N LYS A 200 24.82 29.42 -6.38
CA LYS A 200 26.04 30.25 -6.48
C LYS A 200 26.39 30.63 -7.90
N ASP A 201 26.13 29.76 -8.86
CA ASP A 201 26.37 30.05 -10.28
C ASP A 201 25.33 31.05 -10.82
N SER A 202 24.08 31.02 -10.34
CA SER A 202 23.03 32.01 -10.70
C SER A 202 23.36 33.38 -10.07
N GLU A 203 23.73 33.44 -8.79
CA GLU A 203 24.13 34.70 -8.12
C GLU A 203 25.33 35.36 -8.81
N LYS A 204 26.29 34.57 -9.32
CA LYS A 204 27.42 35.10 -10.09
C LYS A 204 27.01 35.70 -11.46
N ASN A 205 26.04 35.05 -12.12
CA ASN A 205 25.56 35.57 -13.41
C ASN A 205 24.72 36.84 -13.25
N ASP A 206 23.93 36.95 -12.18
CA ASP A 206 23.18 38.17 -11.88
C ASP A 206 24.09 39.35 -11.54
N PHE A 207 25.24 39.08 -10.86
CA PHE A 207 26.26 40.11 -10.59
C PHE A 207 27.03 40.58 -11.86
N LEU A 208 27.16 39.70 -12.87
CA LEU A 208 27.84 40.02 -14.11
C LEU A 208 26.93 40.76 -15.12
N ASN A 209 25.58 40.57 -15.02
CA ASN A 209 24.61 41.26 -15.86
C ASN A 209 24.10 42.60 -15.27
N GLY A 210 24.57 42.99 -14.09
CA GLY A 210 24.18 44.23 -13.40
C GLY A 210 24.91 45.50 -13.83
N SER A 211 25.76 45.47 -14.87
CA SER A 211 26.51 46.64 -15.36
C SER A 211 26.45 46.77 -16.88
N GLU A 212 25.26 46.91 -17.47
CA GLU A 212 25.08 47.60 -18.77
C GLU A 212 23.59 47.93 -18.98
N ASP A 213 23.39 49.15 -19.46
CA ASP A 213 22.17 49.90 -19.61
C ASP A 213 21.02 49.30 -20.46
N LYS A 214 19.83 49.59 -19.99
CA LYS A 214 18.57 49.99 -20.66
C LYS A 214 18.17 49.44 -22.03
N ASP A 215 16.92 49.01 -21.95
CA ASP A 215 15.85 49.11 -22.95
C ASP A 215 15.56 47.88 -23.79
N SER A 216 14.54 47.17 -23.36
CA SER A 216 13.38 46.74 -24.17
C SER A 216 12.59 45.64 -23.43
N GLY A 217 11.31 45.92 -23.21
CA GLY A 217 10.40 45.01 -22.50
C GLY A 217 10.16 43.72 -23.27
N GLN A 218 10.27 42.62 -22.53
CA GLN A 218 9.55 41.39 -22.84
C GLN A 218 9.30 40.58 -21.54
N SER A 219 8.10 40.08 -21.42
CA SER A 219 7.46 39.35 -20.32
C SER A 219 8.34 38.28 -19.66
N SER A 220 8.49 38.40 -18.36
CA SER A 220 9.06 37.37 -17.49
C SER A 220 8.13 36.15 -17.40
N THR A 221 8.44 35.08 -18.10
CA THR A 221 7.92 33.77 -17.80
C THR A 221 8.69 33.17 -16.60
N SER A 222 7.96 32.80 -15.59
CA SER A 222 8.38 32.32 -14.30
C SER A 222 9.46 31.22 -14.35
N GLY A 223 10.50 31.35 -13.48
CA GLY A 223 11.64 30.45 -13.38
C GLY A 223 11.35 28.98 -12.99
N ASP A 224 10.14 28.66 -12.57
CA ASP A 224 9.73 27.30 -12.16
C ASP A 224 9.70 26.28 -13.31
N GLY A 225 9.41 26.71 -14.56
CA GLY A 225 9.39 25.82 -15.71
C GLY A 225 10.78 25.33 -16.14
N LEU A 226 11.81 26.13 -15.90
CA LEU A 226 13.19 25.78 -16.26
C LEU A 226 13.82 24.78 -15.28
N GLU A 227 13.48 24.84 -14.01
CA GLU A 227 13.92 23.87 -12.99
C GLU A 227 13.32 22.49 -13.25
N LEU A 228 12.04 22.41 -13.63
CA LEU A 228 11.36 21.17 -13.96
C LEU A 228 11.93 20.52 -15.22
N GLN A 229 12.16 21.31 -16.29
CA GLN A 229 12.79 20.81 -17.52
C GLN A 229 14.24 20.37 -17.30
N THR A 230 14.99 21.06 -16.44
CA THR A 230 16.37 20.70 -16.12
C THR A 230 16.43 19.44 -15.25
N ALA A 231 15.47 19.24 -14.34
CA ALA A 231 15.34 18.02 -13.56
C ALA A 231 14.95 16.81 -14.41
N LEU A 232 14.03 16.99 -15.38
CA LEU A 232 13.57 15.95 -16.30
C LEU A 232 14.62 15.59 -17.38
N ALA A 233 15.36 16.58 -17.90
CA ALA A 233 16.41 16.35 -18.91
C ALA A 233 17.62 15.58 -18.37
N ARG A 234 17.83 15.54 -17.04
CA ARG A 234 18.94 14.81 -16.39
C ARG A 234 18.60 13.37 -16.00
N LEU A 235 17.41 12.90 -16.28
CA LEU A 235 16.99 11.50 -16.10
C LEU A 235 17.39 10.60 -17.29
N SER A 236 17.92 11.14 -18.40
CA SER A 236 18.53 10.33 -19.46
C SER A 236 19.91 9.87 -19.00
N VAL A 237 20.03 8.57 -18.71
CA VAL A 237 21.19 7.91 -18.07
C VAL A 237 22.39 7.70 -19.01
N ASP A 238 22.42 8.25 -20.20
CA ASP A 238 23.42 7.91 -21.22
C ASP A 238 24.40 9.04 -21.59
N ALA A 239 24.65 9.99 -20.70
CA ALA A 239 25.73 10.94 -20.90
C ALA A 239 26.83 10.73 -19.84
N VAL A 240 27.86 9.99 -20.19
CA VAL A 240 29.13 9.98 -19.44
C VAL A 240 29.73 11.39 -19.54
N PRO A 241 29.86 12.17 -18.46
CA PRO A 241 30.50 13.47 -18.53
C PRO A 241 32.00 13.26 -18.73
N ALA A 242 32.54 13.92 -19.75
CA ALA A 242 33.99 14.05 -19.97
C ALA A 242 34.69 14.50 -18.68
N ALA A 243 35.85 13.93 -18.39
CA ALA A 243 36.67 14.20 -17.23
C ALA A 243 37.02 15.71 -17.16
N THR A 244 36.30 16.41 -16.27
CA THR A 244 36.62 17.79 -15.95
C THR A 244 37.61 17.86 -14.79
N THR A 245 38.66 18.63 -14.98
CA THR A 245 39.71 18.99 -14.05
C THR A 245 39.20 19.18 -12.62
N ARG A 246 39.89 18.52 -11.67
CA ARG A 246 39.70 18.58 -10.23
C ARG A 246 39.88 19.99 -9.67
N GLU A 247 38.96 20.87 -9.85
CA GLU A 247 38.86 22.03 -8.99
C GLU A 247 38.30 21.59 -7.64
N LYS A 248 39.10 21.81 -6.60
CA LYS A 248 38.69 21.61 -5.19
C LYS A 248 37.64 22.69 -4.86
N SER A 249 36.40 22.50 -5.29
CA SER A 249 35.34 23.47 -5.00
C SER A 249 35.06 23.52 -3.48
N ASP A 250 35.01 24.73 -2.92
CA ASP A 250 34.70 24.97 -1.49
C ASP A 250 33.37 24.36 -1.03
N ILE A 251 32.48 24.06 -1.98
CA ILE A 251 31.20 23.37 -1.76
C ILE A 251 31.38 21.98 -1.13
N ARG A 252 32.52 21.29 -1.37
CA ARG A 252 32.80 19.98 -0.72
C ARG A 252 33.12 20.11 0.76
N LYS A 253 33.52 21.29 1.22
CA LYS A 253 33.88 21.57 2.61
C LYS A 253 32.67 21.99 3.45
N VAL A 254 31.52 22.33 2.80
CA VAL A 254 30.30 22.72 3.52
C VAL A 254 29.79 21.54 4.31
N LYS A 255 29.52 21.74 5.60
CA LYS A 255 28.93 20.70 6.47
C LYS A 255 27.56 20.31 5.97
N THR A 256 27.17 19.07 6.19
CA THR A 256 25.85 18.54 5.77
C THR A 256 24.69 19.32 6.40
N THR A 257 24.88 19.83 7.61
CA THR A 257 23.89 20.67 8.31
C THR A 257 23.62 21.99 7.60
N ASP A 258 24.62 22.52 6.89
CA ASP A 258 24.58 23.85 6.28
C ASP A 258 24.13 23.81 4.80
N LEU A 259 23.79 22.62 4.30
CA LEU A 259 23.29 22.44 2.95
C LEU A 259 21.80 22.83 2.88
N PRO A 260 21.34 23.47 1.79
CA PRO A 260 19.93 23.85 1.63
C PRO A 260 19.02 22.63 1.69
N ALA A 261 17.90 22.76 2.36
CA ALA A 261 16.88 21.73 2.40
C ALA A 261 16.29 21.49 1.00
N LEU A 262 15.89 20.26 0.73
CA LEU A 262 15.12 19.91 -0.47
C LEU A 262 13.63 20.02 -0.17
N GLU A 263 12.91 20.76 -0.94
CA GLU A 263 11.47 20.89 -0.85
C GLU A 263 10.78 19.79 -1.68
N HIS A 264 9.56 19.44 -1.28
CA HIS A 264 8.70 18.56 -2.06
C HIS A 264 8.28 19.25 -3.36
N VAL A 265 8.65 18.66 -4.49
CA VAL A 265 8.08 18.99 -5.81
C VAL A 265 6.80 18.19 -6.02
N PHE A 266 6.85 16.91 -5.67
CA PHE A 266 5.78 15.93 -5.74
C PHE A 266 5.57 15.25 -4.39
N ALA A 267 4.54 14.44 -4.25
CA ALA A 267 4.13 13.85 -2.98
C ALA A 267 5.24 13.03 -2.28
N GLU A 268 6.03 12.25 -3.02
CA GLU A 268 7.15 11.46 -2.49
C GLU A 268 8.50 12.18 -2.53
N GLY A 269 8.55 13.40 -3.01
CA GLY A 269 9.78 14.20 -3.06
C GLY A 269 9.99 14.92 -4.38
N LEU A 270 11.01 14.55 -5.16
CA LEU A 270 11.44 15.28 -6.35
C LEU A 270 10.84 14.77 -7.67
N PHE A 271 10.25 13.59 -7.67
CA PHE A 271 9.81 12.91 -8.88
C PHE A 271 8.32 12.59 -8.82
N PHE A 272 7.66 12.72 -9.99
CA PHE A 272 6.28 12.29 -10.17
C PHE A 272 6.16 10.77 -10.09
N THR A 273 5.28 10.28 -9.22
CA THR A 273 5.12 8.86 -8.93
C THR A 273 3.66 8.44 -8.93
N LEU A 274 3.41 7.15 -8.74
CA LEU A 274 2.06 6.59 -8.59
C LEU A 274 1.29 7.25 -7.44
N THR A 275 1.97 7.73 -6.41
CA THR A 275 1.34 8.46 -5.31
C THR A 275 0.66 9.74 -5.80
N ASP A 276 1.30 10.48 -6.69
CA ASP A 276 0.71 11.70 -7.27
C ASP A 276 -0.51 11.37 -8.15
N VAL A 277 -0.45 10.25 -8.88
CA VAL A 277 -1.58 9.74 -9.68
C VAL A 277 -2.77 9.39 -8.80
N VAL A 278 -2.53 8.77 -7.65
CA VAL A 278 -3.60 8.41 -6.69
C VAL A 278 -4.20 9.66 -6.04
N LEU A 279 -3.36 10.60 -5.65
CA LEU A 279 -3.79 11.78 -4.91
C LEU A 279 -4.52 12.80 -5.78
N LEU A 280 -4.15 12.95 -7.05
CA LEU A 280 -4.69 14.00 -7.91
C LEU A 280 -6.23 13.99 -8.03
N PRO A 281 -6.90 12.87 -8.37
CA PRO A 281 -8.35 12.83 -8.42
C PRO A 281 -9.03 13.11 -7.08
N CYS A 282 -8.43 12.60 -5.99
CA CYS A 282 -8.96 12.83 -4.63
C CYS A 282 -8.90 14.31 -4.26
N ILE A 283 -7.73 14.92 -4.40
CA ILE A 283 -7.50 16.30 -4.03
C ILE A 283 -8.27 17.25 -4.95
N HIS A 284 -8.37 16.94 -6.25
CA HIS A 284 -9.17 17.73 -7.18
C HIS A 284 -10.64 17.82 -6.71
N GLN A 285 -11.28 16.67 -6.45
CA GLN A 285 -12.67 16.66 -5.99
C GLN A 285 -12.84 17.35 -4.63
N TYR A 286 -11.88 17.16 -3.73
CA TYR A 286 -11.86 17.82 -2.42
C TYR A 286 -11.76 19.34 -2.56
N LEU A 287 -10.82 19.86 -3.36
CA LEU A 287 -10.65 21.30 -3.59
C LEU A 287 -11.86 21.95 -4.28
N CYS A 288 -12.47 21.25 -5.25
CA CYS A 288 -13.70 21.69 -5.88
C CYS A 288 -14.84 21.85 -4.84
N SER A 289 -15.00 20.87 -3.95
CA SER A 289 -15.98 20.92 -2.86
C SER A 289 -15.69 22.04 -1.85
N LEU A 290 -14.43 22.17 -1.41
CA LEU A 290 -14.03 23.26 -0.50
C LEU A 290 -14.28 24.63 -1.09
N ARG A 291 -14.02 24.81 -2.38
CA ARG A 291 -14.23 26.11 -3.06
C ARG A 291 -15.70 26.54 -3.01
N VAL A 292 -16.62 25.58 -3.10
CA VAL A 292 -18.07 25.87 -3.04
C VAL A 292 -18.54 26.10 -1.61
N HIS A 293 -18.06 25.30 -0.66
CA HIS A 293 -18.65 25.26 0.69
C HIS A 293 -17.80 25.93 1.77
N ALA A 294 -16.47 26.06 1.57
CA ALA A 294 -15.55 26.54 2.59
C ALA A 294 -14.28 27.20 2.00
N ALA A 295 -14.42 28.09 1.03
CA ALA A 295 -13.30 28.75 0.35
C ALA A 295 -12.29 29.41 1.31
N GLY A 296 -12.74 29.91 2.47
CA GLY A 296 -11.89 30.50 3.48
C GLY A 296 -10.87 29.56 4.13
N THR A 297 -11.03 28.23 4.01
CA THR A 297 -10.08 27.26 4.57
C THR A 297 -8.89 26.93 3.65
N LEU A 298 -8.96 27.31 2.38
CA LEU A 298 -7.94 27.02 1.37
C LEU A 298 -6.56 27.60 1.73
N HIS A 299 -6.51 28.72 2.47
CA HIS A 299 -5.24 29.31 2.91
C HIS A 299 -4.42 28.40 3.83
N GLN A 300 -5.05 27.41 4.50
CA GLN A 300 -4.39 26.44 5.37
C GLN A 300 -3.70 25.31 4.59
N LEU A 301 -3.91 25.23 3.28
CA LEU A 301 -3.44 24.15 2.39
C LEU A 301 -2.43 24.64 1.34
N SER A 302 -1.54 25.53 1.71
CA SER A 302 -0.62 26.21 0.79
C SER A 302 0.33 25.25 0.06
N HIS A 303 0.88 24.25 0.77
CA HIS A 303 1.79 23.26 0.15
C HIS A 303 1.02 22.27 -0.73
N LEU A 304 -0.20 21.90 -0.35
CA LEU A 304 -1.09 21.07 -1.14
C LEU A 304 -1.50 21.76 -2.44
N LEU A 305 -1.83 23.06 -2.40
CA LEU A 305 -2.16 23.84 -3.59
C LEU A 305 -0.96 24.00 -4.52
N ARG A 306 0.25 24.21 -3.97
CA ARG A 306 1.49 24.25 -4.74
C ARG A 306 1.77 22.90 -5.41
N TRP A 307 1.64 21.79 -4.68
CA TRP A 307 1.74 20.45 -5.22
C TRP A 307 0.71 20.22 -6.34
N TYR A 308 -0.54 20.58 -6.11
CA TYR A 308 -1.63 20.42 -7.08
C TYR A 308 -1.35 21.16 -8.39
N SER A 309 -0.83 22.39 -8.34
CA SER A 309 -0.42 23.16 -9.52
C SER A 309 0.75 22.48 -10.26
N ARG A 310 1.75 21.98 -9.53
CA ARG A 310 2.92 21.29 -10.12
C ARG A 310 2.55 19.99 -10.83
N VAL A 311 1.65 19.20 -10.24
CA VAL A 311 1.17 17.96 -10.85
C VAL A 311 0.45 18.20 -12.17
N GLN A 312 -0.31 19.29 -12.29
CA GLN A 312 -0.98 19.66 -13.54
C GLN A 312 0.00 19.96 -14.69
N ALA A 313 1.19 20.45 -14.37
CA ALA A 313 2.23 20.76 -15.36
C ALA A 313 2.91 19.48 -15.93
N VAL A 314 2.67 18.31 -15.34
CA VAL A 314 3.25 17.05 -15.85
C VAL A 314 2.61 16.66 -17.18
N PRO A 315 3.43 16.35 -18.21
CA PRO A 315 2.92 15.96 -19.52
C PRO A 315 1.92 14.80 -19.44
N GLY A 316 0.79 14.96 -20.12
CA GLY A 316 -0.27 13.95 -20.16
C GLY A 316 -1.28 13.99 -19.02
N VAL A 317 -1.00 14.66 -17.89
CA VAL A 317 -1.93 14.78 -16.75
C VAL A 317 -3.21 15.51 -17.14
N LEU A 318 -3.11 16.70 -17.75
CA LEU A 318 -4.28 17.49 -18.18
C LEU A 318 -5.17 16.72 -19.15
N ARG A 319 -4.55 16.01 -20.11
CA ARG A 319 -5.29 15.15 -21.04
C ARG A 319 -6.03 14.03 -20.31
N ALA A 320 -5.32 13.27 -19.48
CA ALA A 320 -5.91 12.16 -18.75
C ALA A 320 -7.04 12.60 -17.80
N ALA A 321 -6.89 13.78 -17.18
CA ALA A 321 -7.94 14.38 -16.36
C ALA A 321 -9.19 14.70 -17.18
N LYS A 322 -9.01 15.35 -18.33
CA LYS A 322 -10.10 15.67 -19.25
C LYS A 322 -10.83 14.41 -19.74
N ASP A 323 -10.08 13.37 -20.12
CA ASP A 323 -10.65 12.07 -20.54
C ASP A 323 -11.52 11.43 -19.44
N CYS A 324 -11.26 11.75 -18.17
CA CYS A 324 -12.05 11.29 -17.02
C CYS A 324 -13.07 12.33 -16.52
N GLY A 325 -13.39 13.35 -17.31
CA GLY A 325 -14.36 14.38 -16.96
C GLY A 325 -13.91 15.33 -15.84
N MET A 326 -12.61 15.39 -15.52
CA MET A 326 -12.05 16.30 -14.52
C MET A 326 -11.49 17.57 -15.18
N ASP A 327 -12.13 18.70 -14.90
CA ASP A 327 -11.61 20.02 -15.30
C ASP A 327 -10.72 20.59 -14.19
N LEU A 328 -9.41 20.41 -14.31
CA LEU A 328 -8.45 20.86 -13.31
C LEU A 328 -8.37 22.38 -13.19
N SER A 329 -8.84 23.15 -14.20
CA SER A 329 -8.83 24.61 -14.16
C SER A 329 -9.77 25.19 -13.09
N VAL A 330 -10.85 24.46 -12.78
CA VAL A 330 -11.86 24.88 -11.80
C VAL A 330 -11.28 25.01 -10.39
N ALA A 331 -10.30 24.18 -10.03
CA ALA A 331 -9.68 24.21 -8.70
C ALA A 331 -8.44 25.11 -8.60
N GLN A 332 -8.08 25.84 -9.67
CA GLN A 332 -6.97 26.77 -9.61
C GLN A 332 -7.30 27.96 -8.70
N VAL A 333 -6.49 28.13 -7.67
CA VAL A 333 -6.54 29.34 -6.82
C VAL A 333 -5.65 30.38 -7.50
N PRO A 334 -6.10 31.66 -7.66
CA PRO A 334 -5.22 32.70 -8.15
C PRO A 334 -3.94 32.71 -7.32
N THR A 335 -2.80 32.77 -7.97
CA THR A 335 -1.49 32.96 -7.33
C THR A 335 -1.46 34.35 -6.67
N VAL A 336 -2.10 34.45 -5.53
CA VAL A 336 -1.71 35.45 -4.54
C VAL A 336 -0.35 34.96 -4.06
N GLU A 337 0.68 35.83 -4.12
CA GLU A 337 1.99 35.57 -3.54
C GLU A 337 1.76 34.97 -2.16
N LEU A 338 1.94 33.66 -2.06
CA LEU A 338 1.80 32.95 -0.80
C LEU A 338 2.90 33.51 0.09
N PRO A 339 2.59 34.08 1.26
CA PRO A 339 3.59 34.58 2.17
C PRO A 339 4.62 33.46 2.35
N GLY A 340 5.91 33.85 2.29
CA GLY A 340 7.00 32.93 2.56
C GLY A 340 6.75 32.21 3.90
N PRO A 341 7.42 31.10 4.19
CA PRO A 341 7.10 30.26 5.33
C PRO A 341 7.04 31.10 6.59
N SER A 342 5.85 31.52 6.99
CA SER A 342 5.63 32.15 8.29
C SER A 342 5.77 31.05 9.32
N ALA A 343 6.80 31.16 10.13
CA ALA A 343 7.21 30.24 11.17
C ALA A 343 6.25 30.21 12.37
N GLU A 344 4.94 30.36 12.15
CA GLU A 344 3.94 30.30 13.22
C GLU A 344 2.66 29.63 12.72
N LEU A 345 2.75 28.37 12.30
CA LEU A 345 1.69 27.45 12.66
C LEU A 345 1.88 27.17 14.14
N SER A 346 1.08 27.86 14.96
CA SER A 346 1.04 27.60 16.38
C SER A 346 0.91 26.09 16.57
N THR A 347 1.84 25.53 17.32
CA THR A 347 1.85 24.15 17.79
C THR A 347 0.74 23.93 18.82
N ALA A 348 -0.48 24.39 18.49
CA ALA A 348 -1.67 23.99 19.20
C ALA A 348 -2.01 22.58 18.70
N ASN A 349 -1.43 21.57 19.37
CA ASN A 349 -1.93 20.19 19.44
C ASN A 349 -2.39 19.57 18.12
N LEU A 350 -1.58 19.64 17.04
CA LEU A 350 -1.59 18.60 16.03
C LEU A 350 -0.80 17.45 16.64
N LEU A 351 -1.57 16.61 17.32
CA LEU A 351 -1.15 15.32 17.79
C LEU A 351 -0.42 14.63 16.62
N GLU A 352 0.92 14.55 16.67
CA GLU A 352 1.60 13.33 16.25
C GLU A 352 0.62 12.23 16.64
N PRO A 353 0.32 11.16 15.82
CA PRO A 353 -0.51 10.11 16.37
C PRO A 353 0.06 9.92 17.77
N GLU A 354 -0.54 10.65 18.72
CA GLU A 354 -0.06 10.59 20.08
C GLU A 354 0.08 9.11 20.23
N GLU A 355 1.24 8.64 20.61
CA GLU A 355 1.23 7.44 21.42
C GLU A 355 0.00 7.66 22.23
N ILE A 356 -1.14 7.01 21.79
CA ILE A 356 -2.47 7.22 22.36
C ILE A 356 -2.16 7.11 23.82
N GLN A 357 -2.09 8.28 24.50
CA GLN A 357 -1.73 8.30 25.89
C GLN A 357 -2.82 7.46 26.49
N ASP A 358 -2.41 6.25 26.86
CA ASP A 358 -3.24 5.27 27.50
C ASP A 358 -3.99 6.02 28.61
N VAL A 359 -5.23 6.38 28.36
CA VAL A 359 -6.15 6.87 29.39
C VAL A 359 -6.52 5.68 30.29
N THR A 360 -5.84 4.54 30.09
CA THR A 360 -5.91 3.43 31.00
C THR A 360 -5.21 3.85 32.29
N THR A 361 -5.95 3.77 33.40
CA THR A 361 -5.48 3.81 34.78
C THR A 361 -3.99 3.49 34.84
N GLN A 362 -3.18 4.45 35.33
CA GLN A 362 -1.71 4.38 35.37
C GLN A 362 -1.26 3.12 36.14
N LEU A 363 -1.24 2.00 35.45
CA LEU A 363 -0.69 0.77 35.99
C LEU A 363 0.82 0.98 36.19
N PRO A 364 1.37 0.62 37.34
CA PRO A 364 2.80 0.79 37.59
C PRO A 364 3.59 -0.08 36.61
N PHE A 365 4.51 0.54 35.87
CA PHE A 365 5.43 -0.17 35.00
C PHE A 365 6.44 -0.97 35.81
N VAL A 366 6.45 -2.30 35.64
CA VAL A 366 7.31 -3.21 36.41
C VAL A 366 8.66 -3.51 35.74
N GLY A 367 8.87 -3.09 34.48
CA GLY A 367 10.09 -3.30 33.71
C GLY A 367 10.34 -4.77 33.31
N GLY A 368 10.92 -4.98 32.14
CA GLY A 368 11.41 -6.28 31.67
C GLY A 368 10.39 -7.43 31.54
N PRO A 369 10.75 -8.53 30.85
CA PRO A 369 9.81 -9.62 30.56
C PRO A 369 9.46 -10.48 31.80
N ARG A 370 10.41 -10.75 32.69
CA ARG A 370 10.15 -11.56 33.91
C ARG A 370 9.15 -10.91 34.86
N PRO A 371 9.34 -9.63 35.27
CA PRO A 371 8.35 -8.94 36.09
C PRO A 371 6.98 -8.85 35.42
N THR A 372 6.93 -8.63 34.10
CA THR A 372 5.67 -8.59 33.36
C THR A 372 4.94 -9.94 33.39
N MET A 373 5.68 -11.06 33.27
CA MET A 373 5.13 -12.41 33.42
C MET A 373 4.60 -12.67 34.83
N THR A 374 5.33 -12.23 35.87
CA THR A 374 4.88 -12.35 37.27
C THR A 374 3.57 -11.58 37.48
N LYS A 375 3.49 -10.36 36.95
CA LYS A 375 2.28 -9.53 37.02
C LYS A 375 1.07 -10.19 36.35
N LEU A 376 1.24 -10.86 35.18
CA LEU A 376 0.19 -11.62 34.53
C LEU A 376 -0.28 -12.78 35.43
N LYS A 377 0.67 -13.53 35.99
CA LYS A 377 0.37 -14.65 36.88
C LYS A 377 -0.40 -14.21 38.14
N GLU A 378 -0.02 -13.11 38.77
CA GLU A 378 -0.71 -12.50 39.90
C GLU A 378 -2.14 -12.07 39.57
N LYS A 379 -2.41 -11.75 38.31
CA LYS A 379 -3.75 -11.45 37.78
C LYS A 379 -4.53 -12.68 37.30
N GLY A 380 -3.99 -13.90 37.53
CA GLY A 380 -4.63 -15.15 37.11
C GLY A 380 -4.54 -15.41 35.61
N ILE A 381 -3.70 -14.68 34.87
CA ILE A 381 -3.51 -14.89 33.45
C ILE A 381 -2.33 -15.84 33.27
N GLU A 382 -2.62 -17.09 32.95
CA GLU A 382 -1.63 -18.15 32.76
C GLU A 382 -1.79 -18.82 31.39
N ALA A 383 -0.68 -19.31 30.83
CA ALA A 383 -0.72 -20.10 29.60
C ALA A 383 -1.35 -21.47 29.87
N ILE A 384 -2.34 -21.82 29.07
CA ILE A 384 -2.94 -23.14 29.08
C ILE A 384 -2.29 -23.97 27.98
N TYR A 385 -1.71 -25.10 28.34
CA TYR A 385 -1.09 -26.03 27.40
C TYR A 385 -2.05 -27.19 27.16
N THR A 386 -2.44 -27.34 25.91
CA THR A 386 -3.18 -28.50 25.43
C THR A 386 -2.31 -29.28 24.44
N PRO A 387 -2.36 -30.64 24.49
CA PRO A 387 -1.65 -31.41 23.46
C PRO A 387 -2.26 -31.14 22.09
N HIS A 388 -1.44 -31.34 21.04
CA HIS A 388 -1.91 -31.26 19.66
C HIS A 388 -3.08 -32.23 19.46
N PRO A 389 -4.21 -31.83 18.86
CA PRO A 389 -5.39 -32.71 18.72
C PRO A 389 -5.11 -33.99 17.92
N CYS A 390 -4.15 -33.93 16.97
CA CYS A 390 -3.77 -35.06 16.10
C CYS A 390 -2.26 -35.32 16.17
N PRO A 391 -1.69 -35.74 17.31
CA PRO A 391 -0.24 -35.76 17.52
C PRO A 391 0.53 -36.76 16.62
N SER A 392 -0.13 -37.84 16.22
CA SER A 392 0.43 -38.91 15.37
C SER A 392 0.14 -38.72 13.86
N TRP A 393 -0.63 -37.69 13.49
CA TRP A 393 -0.98 -37.48 12.10
C TRP A 393 0.19 -36.91 11.30
N THR A 394 0.52 -37.54 10.16
CA THR A 394 1.57 -37.11 9.27
C THR A 394 1.15 -37.27 7.81
N LEU A 395 1.60 -36.37 6.98
CA LEU A 395 1.48 -36.49 5.52
C LEU A 395 2.38 -37.61 5.02
N PRO A 396 1.96 -38.39 4.02
CA PRO A 396 2.77 -39.47 3.43
C PRO A 396 3.81 -38.87 2.46
N TRP A 397 4.79 -38.18 2.99
CA TRP A 397 5.76 -37.36 2.24
C TRP A 397 6.49 -38.12 1.12
N ASP A 398 6.70 -39.42 1.27
CA ASP A 398 7.44 -40.23 0.30
C ASP A 398 6.61 -40.58 -0.95
N SER A 399 5.28 -40.53 -0.82
CA SER A 399 4.34 -40.80 -1.92
C SER A 399 3.73 -39.52 -2.51
N LEU A 400 3.95 -38.36 -1.89
CA LEU A 400 3.43 -37.09 -2.40
C LEU A 400 4.20 -36.62 -3.64
N PRO A 401 3.51 -36.01 -4.64
CA PRO A 401 4.15 -35.41 -5.80
C PRO A 401 5.25 -34.39 -5.42
N ALA A 402 6.33 -34.35 -6.20
CA ALA A 402 7.46 -33.45 -5.93
C ALA A 402 7.04 -31.99 -5.76
N ALA A 403 6.09 -31.51 -6.55
CA ALA A 403 5.60 -30.13 -6.50
C ALA A 403 4.97 -29.72 -5.13
N ILE A 404 4.58 -30.70 -4.31
CA ILE A 404 4.11 -30.47 -2.92
C ILE A 404 5.29 -30.26 -1.97
N ASN A 405 6.44 -30.88 -2.25
CA ASN A 405 7.56 -30.87 -1.33
C ASN A 405 8.08 -29.42 -1.11
N PRO A 406 8.34 -29.02 0.15
CA PRO A 406 8.91 -27.72 0.45
C PRO A 406 10.24 -27.41 -0.24
N THR A 407 11.02 -28.43 -0.64
CA THR A 407 12.29 -28.27 -1.39
C THR A 407 12.11 -27.57 -2.73
N GLU A 408 10.96 -27.75 -3.40
CA GLU A 408 10.61 -27.07 -4.65
C GLU A 408 10.51 -25.54 -4.52
N GLY A 409 10.40 -25.03 -3.30
CA GLY A 409 10.46 -23.61 -2.97
C GLY A 409 11.89 -23.06 -2.84
N LYS A 410 12.94 -23.77 -3.29
CA LYS A 410 14.36 -23.42 -3.12
C LYS A 410 14.79 -23.35 -1.64
N MET A 411 14.27 -24.22 -0.79
CA MET A 411 14.68 -24.38 0.60
C MET A 411 15.86 -25.33 0.74
N SER A 412 16.74 -25.05 1.72
CA SER A 412 17.73 -26.05 2.15
C SER A 412 17.04 -27.23 2.82
N ASN A 413 17.66 -28.44 2.78
CA ASN A 413 17.08 -29.65 3.35
C ASN A 413 16.67 -29.50 4.82
N ILE A 414 17.48 -28.83 5.64
CA ILE A 414 17.19 -28.60 7.06
C ILE A 414 15.92 -27.75 7.22
N ARG A 415 15.75 -26.73 6.42
CA ARG A 415 14.53 -25.88 6.43
C ARG A 415 13.31 -26.65 5.91
N ALA A 416 13.51 -27.50 4.89
CA ALA A 416 12.44 -28.33 4.35
C ALA A 416 11.90 -29.33 5.38
N ILE A 417 12.76 -29.98 6.17
CA ILE A 417 12.35 -30.88 7.26
C ILE A 417 11.47 -30.13 8.28
N ARG A 418 11.92 -28.96 8.74
CA ARG A 418 11.12 -28.13 9.67
C ARG A 418 9.80 -27.70 9.05
N LYS A 419 9.80 -27.37 7.76
CA LYS A 419 8.56 -27.00 7.04
C LYS A 419 7.60 -28.19 6.94
N LYS A 420 8.08 -29.41 6.67
CA LYS A 420 7.27 -30.63 6.69
C LYS A 420 6.58 -30.83 8.04
N GLN A 421 7.32 -30.63 9.15
CA GLN A 421 6.74 -30.72 10.50
C GLN A 421 5.63 -29.67 10.73
N GLN A 422 5.87 -28.42 10.34
CA GLN A 422 4.85 -27.36 10.43
C GLN A 422 3.60 -27.70 9.60
N LEU A 423 3.80 -28.22 8.38
CA LEU A 423 2.69 -28.62 7.50
C LEU A 423 1.91 -29.78 8.10
N ASN A 424 2.57 -30.81 8.64
CA ASN A 424 1.89 -31.90 9.33
C ASN A 424 0.95 -31.35 10.41
N ASN A 425 1.44 -30.46 11.26
CA ASN A 425 0.66 -29.93 12.37
C ASN A 425 -0.55 -29.10 11.90
N LEU A 426 -0.35 -28.20 10.95
CA LEU A 426 -1.46 -27.34 10.49
C LEU A 426 -2.49 -28.11 9.66
N VAL A 427 -2.01 -28.93 8.73
CA VAL A 427 -2.90 -29.69 7.83
C VAL A 427 -3.74 -30.69 8.61
N ALA A 428 -3.19 -31.35 9.64
CA ALA A 428 -3.93 -32.24 10.52
C ALA A 428 -5.14 -31.52 11.14
N MET A 429 -4.91 -30.35 11.77
CA MET A 429 -5.99 -29.59 12.42
C MET A 429 -7.03 -29.07 11.42
N VAL A 430 -6.60 -28.61 10.25
CA VAL A 430 -7.52 -28.15 9.19
C VAL A 430 -8.36 -29.30 8.66
N THR A 431 -7.77 -30.49 8.49
CA THR A 431 -8.46 -31.69 8.01
C THR A 431 -9.56 -32.14 8.98
N GLU A 432 -9.33 -32.05 10.28
CA GLU A 432 -10.35 -32.34 11.31
C GLU A 432 -11.55 -31.37 11.25
N LEU A 433 -11.30 -30.11 10.92
CA LEU A 433 -12.32 -29.06 10.83
C LEU A 433 -13.06 -29.06 9.50
N ALA A 434 -12.42 -29.54 8.43
CA ALA A 434 -12.93 -29.44 7.07
C ALA A 434 -14.14 -30.34 6.82
N ARG A 435 -15.07 -29.86 6.00
CA ARG A 435 -16.22 -30.60 5.49
C ARG A 435 -16.31 -30.39 3.97
N PRO A 436 -16.88 -31.35 3.21
CA PRO A 436 -17.14 -31.17 1.79
C PRO A 436 -17.87 -29.86 1.49
N GLY A 437 -17.42 -29.13 0.47
CA GLY A 437 -17.98 -27.85 0.08
C GLY A 437 -17.48 -26.64 0.86
N TYR A 438 -16.64 -26.82 1.90
CA TYR A 438 -16.05 -25.69 2.63
C TYR A 438 -15.04 -24.93 1.78
N THR A 439 -14.97 -23.62 2.04
CA THR A 439 -13.90 -22.75 1.56
C THR A 439 -12.87 -22.57 2.67
N VAL A 440 -11.63 -22.92 2.37
CA VAL A 440 -10.46 -22.74 3.23
C VAL A 440 -9.62 -21.60 2.68
N VAL A 441 -9.26 -20.62 3.50
CA VAL A 441 -8.45 -19.48 3.09
C VAL A 441 -7.06 -19.57 3.73
N ASP A 442 -6.01 -19.66 2.92
CA ASP A 442 -4.60 -19.57 3.32
C ASP A 442 -4.14 -18.11 3.26
N PHE A 443 -4.18 -17.44 4.40
CA PHE A 443 -3.81 -16.04 4.55
C PHE A 443 -2.30 -15.86 4.65
N CYS A 444 -1.75 -14.87 3.96
CA CYS A 444 -0.32 -14.63 3.85
C CYS A 444 0.42 -15.89 3.34
N SER A 445 -0.16 -16.51 2.32
CA SER A 445 0.19 -17.86 1.84
C SER A 445 1.63 -17.99 1.32
N GLY A 446 2.32 -16.87 1.03
CA GLY A 446 3.64 -16.87 0.44
C GLY A 446 3.67 -17.66 -0.87
N THR A 447 4.55 -18.67 -0.96
CA THR A 447 4.64 -19.56 -2.13
C THR A 447 3.65 -20.74 -2.07
N GLY A 448 2.61 -20.64 -1.23
CA GLY A 448 1.49 -21.57 -1.17
C GLY A 448 1.77 -22.93 -0.54
N HIS A 449 2.73 -23.02 0.39
CA HIS A 449 3.07 -24.32 0.97
C HIS A 449 1.91 -24.97 1.72
N VAL A 450 1.12 -24.20 2.46
CA VAL A 450 -0.04 -24.69 3.21
C VAL A 450 -1.21 -24.93 2.26
N GLY A 451 -1.61 -23.91 1.50
CA GLY A 451 -2.78 -23.98 0.65
C GLY A 451 -2.70 -25.05 -0.46
N ILE A 452 -1.52 -25.26 -1.06
CA ILE A 452 -1.33 -26.32 -2.07
C ILE A 452 -1.49 -27.72 -1.44
N VAL A 453 -0.92 -27.95 -0.26
CA VAL A 453 -1.08 -29.23 0.46
C VAL A 453 -2.55 -29.44 0.82
N LEU A 454 -3.21 -28.40 1.33
CA LEU A 454 -4.64 -28.48 1.67
C LEU A 454 -5.51 -28.76 0.45
N ALA A 455 -5.28 -28.08 -0.67
CA ALA A 455 -6.03 -28.33 -1.92
C ALA A 455 -5.84 -29.75 -2.44
N HIS A 456 -4.63 -30.33 -2.27
CA HIS A 456 -4.36 -31.70 -2.64
C HIS A 456 -5.01 -32.71 -1.68
N THR A 457 -5.00 -32.43 -0.37
CA THR A 457 -5.51 -33.34 0.67
C THR A 457 -7.03 -33.27 0.79
N LEU A 458 -7.64 -32.13 0.46
CA LEU A 458 -9.06 -31.84 0.59
C LEU A 458 -9.70 -31.53 -0.79
N PRO A 459 -9.83 -32.50 -1.69
CA PRO A 459 -10.30 -32.25 -3.05
C PRO A 459 -11.75 -31.73 -3.13
N GLU A 460 -12.58 -31.99 -2.12
CA GLU A 460 -13.96 -31.53 -2.03
C GLU A 460 -14.12 -30.15 -1.40
N CYS A 461 -13.02 -29.53 -0.95
CA CYS A 461 -12.97 -28.15 -0.43
C CYS A 461 -12.44 -27.20 -1.50
N GLN A 462 -12.90 -25.95 -1.50
CA GLN A 462 -12.25 -24.85 -2.22
C GLN A 462 -11.15 -24.26 -1.35
N VAL A 463 -9.97 -24.02 -1.92
CA VAL A 463 -8.84 -23.38 -1.24
C VAL A 463 -8.50 -22.07 -1.93
N ILE A 464 -8.47 -20.97 -1.17
CA ILE A 464 -8.12 -19.64 -1.67
C ILE A 464 -6.81 -19.20 -1.01
N LEU A 465 -5.80 -18.86 -1.80
CA LEU A 465 -4.53 -18.33 -1.33
C LEU A 465 -4.51 -16.81 -1.46
N ILE A 466 -4.24 -16.12 -0.35
CA ILE A 466 -4.12 -14.66 -0.33
C ILE A 466 -2.67 -14.28 -0.03
N GLU A 467 -2.06 -13.51 -0.93
CA GLU A 467 -0.68 -13.04 -0.80
C GLU A 467 -0.53 -11.67 -1.49
N ASN A 468 0.23 -10.76 -0.88
CA ASN A 468 0.46 -9.44 -1.46
C ASN A 468 1.62 -9.40 -2.46
N LYS A 469 2.56 -10.37 -2.37
CA LYS A 469 3.72 -10.45 -3.24
C LYS A 469 3.41 -11.29 -4.48
N GLU A 470 3.32 -10.63 -5.62
CA GLU A 470 3.02 -11.27 -6.90
C GLU A 470 3.95 -12.45 -7.23
N GLU A 471 5.27 -12.26 -7.07
CA GLU A 471 6.25 -13.31 -7.35
C GLU A 471 6.03 -14.60 -6.54
N SER A 472 5.56 -14.48 -5.30
CA SER A 472 5.24 -15.61 -4.44
C SER A 472 3.99 -16.32 -4.94
N LEU A 473 2.96 -15.58 -5.27
CA LEU A 473 1.68 -16.12 -5.75
C LEU A 473 1.82 -16.81 -7.12
N VAL A 474 2.60 -16.23 -8.03
CA VAL A 474 2.92 -16.84 -9.34
C VAL A 474 3.66 -18.19 -9.17
N ARG A 475 4.55 -18.29 -8.18
CA ARG A 475 5.21 -19.59 -7.87
C ARG A 475 4.21 -20.60 -7.32
N ALA A 476 3.29 -20.17 -6.44
CA ALA A 476 2.24 -21.03 -5.92
C ALA A 476 1.34 -21.55 -7.06
N GLN A 477 0.92 -20.68 -7.95
CA GLN A 477 0.12 -21.03 -9.12
C GLN A 477 0.82 -22.05 -10.03
N ARG A 478 2.12 -21.83 -10.33
CA ARG A 478 2.88 -22.79 -11.16
C ARG A 478 2.93 -24.17 -10.52
N ARG A 479 3.15 -24.25 -9.20
CA ARG A 479 3.16 -25.52 -8.47
C ARG A 479 1.79 -26.19 -8.47
N SER A 480 0.73 -25.42 -8.29
CA SER A 480 -0.65 -25.90 -8.36
C SER A 480 -0.99 -26.46 -9.75
N ALA A 481 -0.57 -25.77 -10.82
CA ALA A 481 -0.77 -26.24 -12.20
C ALA A 481 -0.03 -27.56 -12.48
N GLN A 482 1.20 -27.72 -11.96
CA GLN A 482 1.96 -28.99 -12.07
C GLN A 482 1.24 -30.17 -11.39
N LEU A 483 0.42 -29.89 -10.38
CA LEU A 483 -0.36 -30.89 -9.64
C LEU A 483 -1.76 -31.13 -10.26
N GLY A 484 -2.14 -30.35 -11.28
CA GLY A 484 -3.49 -30.42 -11.86
C GLY A 484 -4.61 -30.03 -10.91
N LEU A 485 -4.35 -29.20 -9.88
CA LEU A 485 -5.36 -28.82 -8.90
C LEU A 485 -6.38 -27.87 -9.53
N ASN A 486 -7.67 -28.20 -9.36
CA ASN A 486 -8.79 -27.41 -9.87
C ASN A 486 -9.60 -26.71 -8.77
N ASN A 487 -9.39 -27.08 -7.52
CA ASN A 487 -10.05 -26.57 -6.34
C ASN A 487 -9.24 -25.48 -5.60
N ILE A 488 -8.39 -24.75 -6.31
CA ILE A 488 -7.53 -23.72 -5.75
C ILE A 488 -7.67 -22.41 -6.54
N GLY A 489 -7.79 -21.29 -5.82
CA GLY A 489 -7.84 -19.94 -6.36
C GLY A 489 -6.77 -19.06 -5.73
N PHE A 490 -6.39 -17.98 -6.43
CA PHE A 490 -5.30 -17.10 -6.01
C PHE A 490 -5.78 -15.66 -6.00
N ILE A 491 -5.51 -14.94 -4.89
CA ILE A 491 -5.84 -13.53 -4.73
C ILE A 491 -4.57 -12.77 -4.36
N GLN A 492 -4.13 -11.88 -5.24
CA GLN A 492 -3.10 -10.91 -4.91
C GLN A 492 -3.74 -9.68 -4.30
N ALA A 493 -3.65 -9.54 -2.99
CA ALA A 493 -4.24 -8.41 -2.27
C ALA A 493 -3.60 -8.21 -0.89
N ASN A 494 -3.76 -7.00 -0.35
CA ASN A 494 -3.69 -6.81 1.10
C ASN A 494 -4.93 -7.41 1.76
N LEU A 495 -4.80 -7.87 3.00
CA LEU A 495 -5.89 -8.52 3.72
C LEU A 495 -7.16 -7.67 3.80
N ASP A 496 -7.03 -6.35 3.92
CA ASP A 496 -8.16 -5.41 3.97
C ASP A 496 -9.09 -5.46 2.72
N TYR A 497 -8.62 -6.01 1.61
CA TYR A 497 -9.42 -6.13 0.37
C TYR A 497 -10.17 -7.44 0.23
N PHE A 498 -9.86 -8.44 1.06
CA PHE A 498 -10.62 -9.69 1.05
C PHE A 498 -11.89 -9.56 1.87
N THR A 499 -13.03 -9.93 1.30
CA THR A 499 -14.37 -9.86 1.92
C THR A 499 -15.22 -11.08 1.63
N GLY A 500 -14.62 -12.11 1.02
CA GLY A 500 -15.35 -13.32 0.65
C GLY A 500 -15.77 -14.16 1.86
N PRO A 501 -16.84 -14.94 1.76
CA PRO A 501 -17.23 -15.90 2.78
C PRO A 501 -16.29 -17.11 2.77
N PHE A 502 -15.98 -17.64 3.94
CA PHE A 502 -15.20 -18.86 4.12
C PHE A 502 -15.53 -19.51 5.46
N GLN A 503 -15.15 -20.78 5.64
CA GLN A 503 -15.43 -21.55 6.83
C GLN A 503 -14.19 -21.84 7.67
N ILE A 504 -12.99 -21.84 7.05
CA ILE A 504 -11.73 -22.07 7.76
C ILE A 504 -10.69 -21.10 7.28
N GLY A 505 -10.08 -20.35 8.20
CA GLY A 505 -8.90 -19.55 7.95
C GLY A 505 -7.64 -20.26 8.42
N VAL A 506 -6.59 -20.27 7.60
CA VAL A 506 -5.29 -20.81 7.99
C VAL A 506 -4.21 -19.78 7.73
N ALA A 507 -3.24 -19.67 8.66
CA ALA A 507 -2.10 -18.79 8.45
C ALA A 507 -0.84 -19.40 9.10
N LEU A 508 0.18 -19.60 8.28
CA LEU A 508 1.52 -19.98 8.71
C LEU A 508 2.48 -18.82 8.41
N HIS A 509 3.06 -18.25 9.46
CA HIS A 509 3.94 -17.07 9.39
C HIS A 509 3.25 -15.74 9.00
N ALA A 510 1.99 -15.55 9.33
CA ALA A 510 1.40 -14.23 9.36
C ALA A 510 2.03 -13.45 10.54
N CYS A 511 3.02 -12.60 10.24
CA CYS A 511 3.86 -11.98 11.25
C CYS A 511 3.33 -10.60 11.68
N GLY A 512 3.53 -10.26 12.97
CA GLY A 512 3.11 -8.99 13.53
C GLY A 512 1.58 -8.84 13.47
N ILE A 513 1.12 -7.66 13.14
CA ILE A 513 -0.30 -7.26 13.05
C ILE A 513 -1.12 -8.11 12.04
N ALA A 514 -0.45 -8.78 11.10
CA ALA A 514 -1.15 -9.63 10.13
C ALA A 514 -1.86 -10.83 10.79
N THR A 515 -1.32 -11.34 11.91
CA THR A 515 -1.99 -12.38 12.70
C THR A 515 -3.34 -11.88 13.24
N ASP A 516 -3.37 -10.67 13.80
CA ASP A 516 -4.59 -10.04 14.33
C ASP A 516 -5.61 -9.79 13.23
N MET A 517 -5.17 -9.32 12.05
CA MET A 517 -6.05 -9.13 10.90
C MET A 517 -6.67 -10.45 10.44
N VAL A 518 -5.90 -11.55 10.41
CA VAL A 518 -6.43 -12.87 10.07
C VAL A 518 -7.46 -13.34 11.08
N MET A 519 -7.20 -13.16 12.38
CA MET A 519 -8.17 -13.52 13.43
C MET A 519 -9.45 -12.69 13.29
N GLU A 520 -9.36 -11.36 13.04
CA GLU A 520 -10.54 -10.53 12.79
C GLU A 520 -11.35 -11.05 11.60
N HIS A 521 -10.70 -11.33 10.46
CA HIS A 521 -11.41 -11.91 9.31
C HIS A 521 -12.14 -13.21 9.64
N CYS A 522 -11.52 -14.08 10.45
CA CYS A 522 -12.14 -15.34 10.86
C CYS A 522 -13.32 -15.10 11.82
N ILE A 523 -13.17 -14.20 12.78
CA ILE A 523 -14.24 -13.83 13.72
C ILE A 523 -15.42 -13.21 12.99
N ASP A 524 -15.16 -12.23 12.11
CA ASP A 524 -16.20 -11.54 11.34
C ASP A 524 -16.96 -12.50 10.40
N ALA A 525 -16.27 -13.52 9.88
CA ALA A 525 -16.87 -14.56 9.03
C ALA A 525 -17.55 -15.67 9.83
N GLY A 526 -17.42 -15.72 11.16
CA GLY A 526 -17.84 -16.86 11.98
C GLY A 526 -17.10 -18.16 11.62
N ALA A 527 -15.86 -18.05 11.13
CA ALA A 527 -15.06 -19.15 10.62
C ALA A 527 -14.13 -19.72 11.70
N ALA A 528 -13.86 -21.04 11.63
CA ALA A 528 -12.78 -21.65 12.40
C ALA A 528 -11.41 -21.17 11.88
N PHE A 529 -10.38 -21.22 12.73
CA PHE A 529 -9.03 -20.84 12.29
C PHE A 529 -7.93 -21.72 12.88
N VAL A 530 -6.86 -21.88 12.09
CA VAL A 530 -5.62 -22.56 12.49
C VAL A 530 -4.45 -21.64 12.16
N ILE A 531 -3.85 -21.04 13.18
CA ILE A 531 -2.84 -19.99 13.01
C ILE A 531 -1.56 -20.36 13.77
N SER A 532 -0.40 -20.21 13.11
CA SER A 532 0.91 -20.42 13.70
C SER A 532 1.86 -19.25 13.35
N PRO A 533 1.87 -18.17 14.15
CA PRO A 533 2.78 -17.06 13.95
C PRO A 533 4.22 -17.48 14.29
N CYS A 534 5.21 -17.02 13.52
CA CYS A 534 6.62 -17.29 13.79
C CYS A 534 7.31 -16.17 14.58
N CYS A 535 6.77 -14.97 14.52
CA CYS A 535 7.26 -13.79 15.21
C CYS A 535 6.13 -12.77 15.39
N TYR A 536 6.30 -11.90 16.37
CA TYR A 536 5.33 -10.84 16.66
C TYR A 536 5.70 -9.53 15.94
N GLY A 537 6.89 -9.49 15.29
CA GLY A 537 7.36 -8.32 14.56
C GLY A 537 7.37 -7.06 15.41
N PHE A 538 7.26 -5.92 14.76
CA PHE A 538 7.12 -4.63 15.43
C PHE A 538 5.63 -4.33 15.62
N ILE A 539 5.05 -4.88 16.69
CA ILE A 539 3.68 -4.55 17.08
C ILE A 539 3.70 -3.16 17.72
N GLN A 540 3.03 -2.21 17.08
CA GLN A 540 2.81 -0.86 17.60
C GLN A 540 1.32 -0.56 17.53
N ASN A 541 0.85 0.27 18.45
CA ASN A 541 -0.49 0.81 18.37
C ASN A 541 -0.66 1.56 17.04
N ALA A 542 -1.76 1.30 16.38
CA ALA A 542 -2.15 1.92 15.13
C ALA A 542 -3.61 2.35 15.24
N VAL A 543 -4.07 3.18 14.32
CA VAL A 543 -5.47 3.63 14.29
C VAL A 543 -6.46 2.44 14.32
N LYS A 544 -6.10 1.34 13.66
CA LYS A 544 -6.95 0.14 13.59
C LYS A 544 -6.79 -0.79 14.81
N PHE A 545 -5.60 -0.86 15.41
CA PHE A 545 -5.28 -1.79 16.49
C PHE A 545 -4.59 -1.08 17.64
N THR A 546 -5.18 -1.17 18.82
CA THR A 546 -4.56 -0.77 20.09
C THR A 546 -4.25 -2.02 20.91
N PHE A 547 -3.06 -2.08 21.50
CA PHE A 547 -2.60 -3.23 22.27
C PHE A 547 -2.29 -2.85 23.71
N PRO A 548 -2.58 -3.70 24.69
CA PRO A 548 -3.28 -5.00 24.59
C PRO A 548 -4.73 -4.85 24.07
N LYS A 549 -5.24 -5.86 23.35
CA LYS A 549 -6.57 -5.77 22.74
C LYS A 549 -7.67 -6.25 23.68
N SER A 550 -7.48 -7.39 24.35
CA SER A 550 -8.48 -7.92 25.28
C SER A 550 -8.54 -7.14 26.59
N GLU A 551 -9.72 -7.13 27.21
CA GLU A 551 -9.98 -6.41 28.47
C GLU A 551 -9.08 -6.90 29.60
N GLY A 552 -8.99 -8.23 29.82
CA GLY A 552 -8.15 -8.80 30.87
C GLY A 552 -6.67 -8.43 30.73
N PHE A 553 -6.15 -8.37 29.50
CA PHE A 553 -4.77 -7.91 29.29
C PHE A 553 -4.61 -6.40 29.45
N ARG A 554 -5.62 -5.60 29.08
CA ARG A 554 -5.60 -4.14 29.32
C ARG A 554 -5.63 -3.80 30.80
N GLU A 555 -6.32 -4.60 31.62
CA GLU A 555 -6.31 -4.44 33.08
C GLU A 555 -5.01 -4.90 33.73
N ALA A 556 -4.29 -5.82 33.07
CA ALA A 556 -3.05 -6.37 33.58
C ALA A 556 -1.80 -5.66 33.08
N LEU A 557 -1.76 -5.20 31.83
CA LEU A 557 -0.57 -4.70 31.16
C LEU A 557 -0.76 -3.31 30.56
N THR A 558 0.28 -2.51 30.65
CA THR A 558 0.43 -1.32 29.81
C THR A 558 0.83 -1.71 28.37
N SER A 559 0.58 -0.85 27.39
CA SER A 559 1.02 -1.04 26.00
C SER A 559 2.53 -1.31 25.88
N LYS A 560 3.33 -0.66 26.74
CA LYS A 560 4.79 -0.85 26.79
C LYS A 560 5.17 -2.25 27.29
N GLU A 561 4.51 -2.75 28.32
CA GLU A 561 4.73 -4.11 28.84
C GLU A 561 4.30 -5.18 27.82
N HIS A 562 3.18 -4.96 27.14
CA HIS A 562 2.75 -5.82 26.03
C HIS A 562 3.82 -5.88 24.92
N MET A 563 4.35 -4.73 24.49
CA MET A 563 5.44 -4.71 23.49
C MET A 563 6.70 -5.41 23.97
N ILE A 564 7.02 -5.34 25.27
CA ILE A 564 8.17 -6.05 25.86
C ILE A 564 7.95 -7.56 25.74
N LEU A 565 6.76 -8.06 26.07
CA LEU A 565 6.43 -9.48 25.92
C LEU A 565 6.51 -9.93 24.47
N CYS A 566 5.93 -9.17 23.54
CA CYS A 566 5.99 -9.46 22.11
C CYS A 566 7.43 -9.57 21.60
N ARG A 567 8.28 -8.62 21.95
CA ARG A 567 9.71 -8.65 21.58
C ARG A 567 10.45 -9.83 22.20
N PHE A 568 10.09 -10.20 23.40
CA PHE A 568 10.72 -11.30 24.11
C PHE A 568 10.26 -12.67 23.62
N ALA A 569 9.02 -12.77 23.17
CA ALA A 569 8.45 -13.96 22.55
C ALA A 569 8.95 -14.15 21.10
N ASP A 570 9.49 -13.10 20.44
CA ASP A 570 10.01 -13.17 19.09
C ASP A 570 11.30 -13.98 19.03
N GLN A 571 11.20 -15.25 18.60
CA GLN A 571 12.32 -16.18 18.51
C GLN A 571 13.28 -15.86 17.34
N THR A 572 12.91 -14.96 16.43
CA THR A 572 13.73 -14.60 15.27
C THR A 572 14.76 -13.50 15.60
N ALA A 573 14.51 -12.74 16.67
CA ALA A 573 15.29 -11.56 16.99
C ALA A 573 16.62 -11.85 17.70
N VAL A 574 16.76 -12.99 18.41
CA VAL A 574 17.96 -13.34 19.19
C VAL A 574 18.19 -14.85 19.24
N GLN A 575 19.44 -15.30 19.11
CA GLN A 575 19.86 -16.65 19.52
C GLN A 575 19.83 -16.71 21.06
N LEU A 576 18.67 -17.07 21.62
CA LEU A 576 18.50 -17.20 23.06
C LEU A 576 19.06 -18.54 23.57
N PRO A 577 19.71 -18.56 24.76
CA PRO A 577 20.11 -19.78 25.42
C PRO A 577 18.93 -20.75 25.62
N PRO A 578 19.18 -22.09 25.71
CA PRO A 578 18.13 -23.10 25.81
C PRO A 578 17.14 -22.91 26.96
N ASP A 579 17.59 -22.37 28.10
CA ASP A 579 16.83 -22.07 29.30
C ASP A 579 15.82 -20.92 29.16
N ARG A 580 15.98 -20.08 28.13
CA ARG A 580 15.03 -19.00 27.80
C ARG A 580 13.98 -19.39 26.75
N ARG A 581 14.03 -20.61 26.19
CA ARG A 581 13.05 -21.09 25.21
C ARG A 581 11.66 -21.28 25.80
N LEU A 582 11.53 -21.39 27.11
CA LEU A 582 10.25 -21.48 27.82
C LEU A 582 9.38 -20.22 27.66
N ILE A 583 9.96 -19.08 27.28
CA ILE A 583 9.20 -17.84 27.10
C ILE A 583 8.54 -17.79 25.73
N GLY A 584 9.03 -18.55 24.75
CA GLY A 584 8.35 -18.73 23.46
C GLY A 584 6.96 -19.35 23.58
N THR A 585 6.68 -20.01 24.70
CA THR A 585 5.36 -20.57 25.02
C THR A 585 4.33 -19.53 25.48
N VAL A 586 4.75 -18.31 25.81
CA VAL A 586 3.83 -17.18 26.08
C VAL A 586 3.10 -16.73 24.82
N SER A 587 3.62 -17.10 23.65
CA SER A 587 2.98 -16.81 22.36
C SER A 587 1.60 -17.47 22.19
N HIS A 588 1.26 -18.45 23.03
CA HIS A 588 -0.06 -19.07 23.05
C HIS A 588 -1.05 -18.40 24.01
N LEU A 589 -0.63 -17.33 24.72
CA LEU A 589 -1.49 -16.48 25.55
C LEU A 589 -2.23 -15.41 24.72
N TRP A 590 -2.55 -15.73 23.47
CA TRP A 590 -3.36 -14.81 22.67
C TRP A 590 -4.84 -15.06 23.01
N PRO A 591 -5.56 -14.08 23.56
CA PRO A 591 -6.99 -14.18 23.81
C PRO A 591 -7.77 -14.14 22.52
#